data_1c5f629a6f9a1f1edcf4be15e6e5155c
#
_entry.id   1c5f629a6f9a1f1edcf4be15e6e5155c
#
_cell.length_a   1.000
_cell.length_b   1.000
_cell.length_c   1.000
_cell.angle_alpha   90.00
_cell.angle_beta   90.00
_cell.angle_gamma   90.00
#
_symmetry.space_group_name_H-M   'P 1'
#
loop_
_entity.id
_entity.type
_entity.pdbx_description
1 polymer ?
#
loop_
_entity_poly.entity_id
_entity_poly.type
_entity_poly.pdbx_seq_one_letter_code
_entity_poly.pdbx_strand_id
1 'polypeptide(L)'
;MKKLNIFFAFCLALCLTACEYDNYDGPECRFTGHVTYQGKPYVFDGNKGVLKAVQKGFGKNDGGTPIRINEDGTFAQLLFAGDYYLTLDNRQYPFQFADFNSLGAGIGYDTIPIHLTGNTERNFEVIPYYLIDSVGFDPLDEESTELKVTVRIRRNPDERLPETLPMVTRVFTYVGINQHVNSATTLTKASRPLKASDEVTVSMRVDLSKYRDATYYVNNYRDYLYFRVAVELDATYVASGYYLLSDLYRVDNVPYVTK
;
A
#
# COMPACT_ATOMS: atom_id res chain seq x y z
N MET A 1 28.95 11.42 -61.21
CA MET A 1 29.39 11.08 -59.82
C MET A 1 29.39 12.26 -58.87
N LYS A 2 29.92 13.41 -59.22
CA LYS A 2 29.94 14.59 -58.26
C LYS A 2 28.56 15.09 -57.83
N LYS A 3 27.52 15.07 -58.69
CA LYS A 3 26.14 15.48 -58.34
C LYS A 3 25.43 14.52 -57.40
N LEU A 4 25.74 13.23 -57.48
CA LEU A 4 25.18 12.20 -56.60
C LEU A 4 25.73 12.33 -55.16
N ASN A 5 27.03 12.64 -55.06
CA ASN A 5 27.67 12.84 -53.76
C ASN A 5 27.15 14.10 -53.01
N ILE A 6 26.83 15.16 -53.76
CA ILE A 6 26.26 16.39 -53.19
C ILE A 6 24.84 16.13 -52.69
N PHE A 7 24.05 15.35 -53.41
CA PHE A 7 22.70 14.96 -52.98
C PHE A 7 22.72 14.10 -51.72
N PHE A 8 23.66 13.15 -51.67
CA PHE A 8 23.83 12.31 -50.47
C PHE A 8 24.30 13.09 -49.23
N ALA A 9 25.22 14.06 -49.42
CA ALA A 9 25.67 14.95 -48.36
C ALA A 9 24.55 15.88 -47.85
N PHE A 10 23.66 16.33 -48.76
CA PHE A 10 22.52 17.17 -48.40
C PHE A 10 21.44 16.36 -47.66
N CYS A 11 21.16 15.12 -48.05
CA CYS A 11 20.27 14.23 -47.31
C CYS A 11 20.83 13.87 -45.93
N LEU A 12 22.14 13.66 -45.81
CA LEU A 12 22.79 13.38 -44.54
C LEU A 12 22.72 14.60 -43.58
N ALA A 13 22.89 15.81 -44.12
CA ALA A 13 22.74 17.03 -43.35
C ALA A 13 21.31 17.28 -42.84
N LEU A 14 20.30 16.92 -43.64
CA LEU A 14 18.89 16.99 -43.21
C LEU A 14 18.55 15.97 -42.13
N CYS A 15 19.17 14.80 -42.10
CA CYS A 15 18.99 13.80 -41.05
C CYS A 15 19.58 14.24 -39.72
N LEU A 16 20.58 15.11 -39.71
CA LEU A 16 21.22 15.62 -38.48
C LEU A 16 20.40 16.71 -37.79
N THR A 17 19.49 17.38 -38.52
CA THR A 17 18.59 18.39 -37.95
C THR A 17 17.24 17.82 -37.51
N ALA A 18 16.98 16.53 -37.74
CA ALA A 18 15.72 15.87 -37.38
C ALA A 18 15.68 15.37 -35.91
N CYS A 19 16.78 15.45 -35.18
CA CYS A 19 16.76 15.33 -33.72
C CYS A 19 16.51 16.72 -33.13
N GLU A 20 15.29 17.24 -33.22
CA GLU A 20 14.86 18.16 -32.19
C GLU A 20 14.89 17.40 -30.87
N TYR A 21 15.87 17.69 -30.04
CA TYR A 21 15.83 17.32 -28.63
C TYR A 21 14.51 17.87 -28.11
N ASP A 22 13.68 16.98 -27.63
CA ASP A 22 12.49 17.34 -26.89
C ASP A 22 12.96 18.03 -25.61
N ASN A 23 13.15 19.35 -25.70
CA ASN A 23 13.61 20.23 -24.61
C ASN A 23 12.48 20.57 -23.64
N TYR A 24 11.54 19.65 -23.43
CA TYR A 24 10.61 19.81 -22.34
C TYR A 24 11.37 19.62 -21.02
N ASP A 25 11.37 20.66 -20.21
CA ASP A 25 11.86 20.53 -18.84
C ASP A 25 11.14 19.40 -18.15
N GLY A 26 11.89 18.52 -17.49
CA GLY A 26 11.32 17.40 -16.76
C GLY A 26 10.43 17.87 -15.60
N PRO A 27 9.62 16.97 -15.01
CA PRO A 27 8.84 17.31 -13.82
C PRO A 27 9.78 17.64 -12.67
N GLU A 28 9.62 18.81 -12.06
CA GLU A 28 10.51 19.34 -11.01
C GLU A 28 9.81 19.62 -9.68
N CYS A 29 8.49 19.65 -9.66
CA CYS A 29 7.73 19.87 -8.45
C CYS A 29 7.59 18.56 -7.67
N ARG A 30 8.16 18.48 -6.49
CA ARG A 30 8.04 17.31 -5.62
C ARG A 30 6.81 17.45 -4.72
N PHE A 31 5.80 16.61 -4.93
CA PHE A 31 4.64 16.50 -4.09
C PHE A 31 4.81 15.34 -3.11
N THR A 32 4.82 15.64 -1.81
CA THR A 32 5.08 14.67 -0.74
C THR A 32 4.01 14.76 0.34
N GLY A 33 3.96 13.75 1.18
CA GLY A 33 3.10 13.75 2.36
C GLY A 33 3.02 12.39 3.04
N HIS A 34 2.13 12.35 4.02
CA HIS A 34 1.86 11.18 4.84
C HIS A 34 0.34 10.92 4.85
N VAL A 35 -0.02 9.65 4.82
CA VAL A 35 -1.35 9.20 5.17
C VAL A 35 -1.34 8.73 6.62
N THR A 36 -2.20 9.30 7.45
CA THR A 36 -2.19 9.09 8.90
C THR A 36 -3.59 8.71 9.41
N TYR A 37 -3.62 8.05 10.56
CA TYR A 37 -4.81 7.90 11.39
C TYR A 37 -4.51 8.37 12.81
N GLN A 38 -5.27 9.36 13.30
CA GLN A 38 -5.04 9.99 14.60
C GLN A 38 -3.59 10.45 14.81
N GLY A 39 -2.99 11.04 13.76
CA GLY A 39 -1.61 11.55 13.78
C GLY A 39 -0.51 10.50 13.70
N LYS A 40 -0.84 9.21 13.65
CA LYS A 40 0.12 8.12 13.44
C LYS A 40 0.12 7.67 11.98
N PRO A 41 1.28 7.25 11.43
CA PRO A 41 1.34 6.67 10.09
C PRO A 41 0.35 5.52 9.91
N TYR A 42 -0.44 5.56 8.83
CA TYR A 42 -1.32 4.46 8.49
C TYR A 42 -0.56 3.43 7.66
N VAL A 43 -0.69 2.16 8.03
CA VAL A 43 0.07 1.07 7.40
C VAL A 43 -0.71 0.49 6.22
N PHE A 44 -0.08 0.45 5.05
CA PHE A 44 -0.62 -0.13 3.82
C PHE A 44 -0.04 -1.51 3.53
N ASP A 45 -0.81 -2.36 2.86
CA ASP A 45 -0.35 -3.67 2.38
C ASP A 45 0.52 -3.50 1.13
N GLY A 46 1.76 -3.06 1.34
CA GLY A 46 2.70 -2.71 0.29
C GLY A 46 2.38 -1.35 -0.36
N ASN A 47 2.95 -1.12 -1.52
CA ASN A 47 2.79 0.13 -2.27
C ASN A 47 1.43 0.18 -2.97
N LYS A 48 0.60 1.16 -2.63
CA LYS A 48 -0.77 1.31 -3.16
C LYS A 48 -0.97 2.62 -3.91
N GLY A 49 -1.50 2.54 -5.12
CA GLY A 49 -1.88 3.70 -5.93
C GLY A 49 -3.32 4.12 -5.62
N VAL A 50 -3.55 4.76 -4.48
CA VAL A 50 -4.87 5.17 -3.99
C VAL A 50 -5.25 6.58 -4.45
N LEU A 51 -4.26 7.47 -4.46
CA LEU A 51 -4.39 8.86 -4.88
C LEU A 51 -4.00 9.02 -6.35
N LYS A 52 -4.62 9.98 -7.03
CA LYS A 52 -4.25 10.42 -8.38
C LYS A 52 -4.16 11.93 -8.42
N ALA A 53 -3.16 12.44 -9.12
CA ALA A 53 -3.08 13.85 -9.51
C ALA A 53 -3.50 13.97 -10.98
N VAL A 54 -4.59 14.68 -11.24
CA VAL A 54 -5.14 14.88 -12.59
C VAL A 54 -4.90 16.33 -13.00
N GLN A 55 -4.18 16.52 -14.10
CA GLN A 55 -4.00 17.83 -14.71
C GLN A 55 -4.99 17.99 -15.85
N LYS A 56 -5.85 19.01 -15.77
CA LYS A 56 -6.88 19.24 -16.76
C LYS A 56 -6.27 19.63 -18.12
N GLY A 57 -6.71 18.97 -19.19
CA GLY A 57 -6.22 19.22 -20.54
C GLY A 57 -4.95 18.45 -20.91
N PHE A 58 -4.40 17.62 -20.02
CA PHE A 58 -3.27 16.76 -20.30
C PHE A 58 -3.71 15.30 -20.53
N GLY A 59 -3.36 14.78 -21.71
CA GLY A 59 -3.61 13.39 -22.09
C GLY A 59 -5.02 13.12 -22.66
N LYS A 60 -5.19 11.94 -23.24
CA LYS A 60 -6.51 11.43 -23.65
C LYS A 60 -7.25 10.97 -22.39
N ASN A 61 -8.45 11.46 -22.17
CA ASN A 61 -9.35 11.06 -21.07
C ASN A 61 -8.95 11.52 -19.66
N ASP A 62 -8.33 12.68 -19.49
CA ASP A 62 -7.95 13.21 -18.16
C ASP A 62 -7.25 12.15 -17.27
N GLY A 63 -6.38 11.34 -17.87
CA GLY A 63 -5.64 10.29 -17.19
C GLY A 63 -4.71 10.88 -16.15
N GLY A 64 -5.04 10.72 -14.85
CA GLY A 64 -4.21 11.23 -13.77
C GLY A 64 -2.94 10.41 -13.55
N THR A 65 -1.92 11.06 -13.01
CA THR A 65 -0.71 10.40 -12.51
C THR A 65 -1.02 9.72 -11.18
N PRO A 66 -0.87 8.39 -11.06
CA PRO A 66 -1.06 7.71 -9.79
C PRO A 66 0.01 8.14 -8.78
N ILE A 67 -0.41 8.54 -7.60
CA ILE A 67 0.46 8.78 -6.45
C ILE A 67 0.48 7.50 -5.62
N ARG A 68 1.64 6.87 -5.55
CA ARG A 68 1.81 5.62 -4.82
C ARG A 68 2.14 5.90 -3.37
N ILE A 69 1.35 5.33 -2.47
CA ILE A 69 1.56 5.41 -1.03
C ILE A 69 2.37 4.18 -0.61
N ASN A 70 3.46 4.38 0.08
CA ASN A 70 4.32 3.34 0.62
C ASN A 70 3.65 2.62 1.81
N GLU A 71 4.24 1.50 2.22
CA GLU A 71 3.75 0.70 3.35
C GLU A 71 3.60 1.51 4.65
N ASP A 72 4.50 2.45 4.88
CA ASP A 72 4.54 3.34 6.06
C ASP A 72 3.64 4.59 5.94
N GLY A 73 2.80 4.65 4.91
CA GLY A 73 1.91 5.79 4.67
C GLY A 73 2.56 6.99 4.00
N THR A 74 3.88 6.97 3.76
CA THR A 74 4.56 8.07 3.04
C THR A 74 4.27 8.02 1.55
N PHE A 75 4.30 9.17 0.89
CA PHE A 75 4.33 9.24 -0.56
C PHE A 75 5.23 10.38 -1.05
N ALA A 76 5.79 10.17 -2.24
CA ALA A 76 6.55 11.19 -2.95
C ALA A 76 6.35 10.99 -4.46
N GLN A 77 5.88 12.03 -5.13
CA GLN A 77 5.64 12.04 -6.56
C GLN A 77 6.28 13.27 -7.17
N LEU A 78 6.98 13.09 -8.28
CA LEU A 78 7.50 14.18 -9.09
C LEU A 78 6.46 14.54 -10.15
N LEU A 79 6.07 15.82 -10.22
CA LEU A 79 5.04 16.36 -11.09
C LEU A 79 5.54 17.61 -11.80
N PHE A 80 4.92 18.01 -12.89
CA PHE A 80 5.14 19.30 -13.52
C PHE A 80 4.52 20.44 -12.68
N ALA A 81 5.01 21.66 -12.82
CA ALA A 81 4.33 22.82 -12.25
C ALA A 81 2.94 23.00 -12.92
N GLY A 82 1.95 23.44 -12.15
CA GLY A 82 0.61 23.72 -12.67
C GLY A 82 -0.52 23.36 -11.74
N ASP A 83 -1.73 23.43 -12.28
CA ASP A 83 -2.97 23.14 -11.57
C ASP A 83 -3.39 21.68 -11.72
N TYR A 84 -3.66 21.04 -10.60
CA TYR A 84 -4.10 19.66 -10.52
C TYR A 84 -5.37 19.54 -9.69
N TYR A 85 -6.08 18.45 -9.93
CA TYR A 85 -7.10 17.94 -9.04
C TYR A 85 -6.59 16.63 -8.44
N LEU A 86 -6.54 16.55 -7.12
CA LEU A 86 -6.33 15.29 -6.42
C LEU A 86 -7.66 14.56 -6.36
N THR A 87 -7.66 13.28 -6.66
CA THR A 87 -8.80 12.39 -6.56
C THR A 87 -8.39 11.02 -6.08
N LEU A 88 -9.35 10.24 -5.60
CA LEU A 88 -9.14 8.84 -5.26
C LEU A 88 -9.43 7.96 -6.48
N ASP A 89 -8.81 6.81 -6.54
CA ASP A 89 -9.25 5.73 -7.42
C ASP A 89 -10.69 5.34 -7.04
N ASN A 90 -11.56 4.99 -8.00
CA ASN A 90 -12.96 4.61 -7.77
C ASN A 90 -13.13 3.28 -7.00
N ARG A 91 -12.08 2.76 -6.43
CA ARG A 91 -12.09 1.57 -5.59
C ARG A 91 -12.60 1.91 -4.19
N GLN A 92 -13.20 0.94 -3.57
CA GLN A 92 -13.58 1.04 -2.17
C GLN A 92 -12.44 0.49 -1.30
N TYR A 93 -12.12 1.18 -0.23
CA TYR A 93 -11.03 0.87 0.69
C TYR A 93 -11.58 0.40 2.04
N PRO A 94 -10.77 -0.27 2.89
CA PRO A 94 -11.17 -0.63 4.24
C PRO A 94 -11.17 0.57 5.21
N PHE A 95 -11.11 1.77 4.68
CA PHE A 95 -11.08 3.05 5.39
C PHE A 95 -11.74 4.13 4.54
N GLN A 96 -12.12 5.22 5.16
CA GLN A 96 -12.55 6.46 4.52
C GLN A 96 -11.43 7.50 4.62
N PHE A 97 -11.21 8.27 3.56
CA PHE A 97 -10.41 9.49 3.66
C PHE A 97 -11.23 10.61 4.27
N ALA A 98 -10.70 11.31 5.28
CA ALA A 98 -11.38 12.43 5.91
C ALA A 98 -11.50 13.65 4.98
N ASP A 99 -10.54 13.79 4.05
CA ASP A 99 -10.44 14.94 3.14
C ASP A 99 -11.29 14.80 1.86
N PHE A 100 -11.80 13.60 1.55
CA PHE A 100 -12.54 13.32 0.33
C PHE A 100 -13.97 12.85 0.66
N ASN A 101 -14.97 13.53 0.12
CA ASN A 101 -16.35 13.10 0.26
C ASN A 101 -16.70 12.07 -0.82
N SER A 102 -17.41 11.01 -0.42
CA SER A 102 -17.99 10.06 -1.37
C SER A 102 -19.15 10.71 -2.11
N LEU A 103 -19.16 10.61 -3.43
CA LEU A 103 -20.25 11.09 -4.30
C LEU A 103 -21.34 10.03 -4.50
N GLY A 104 -21.17 8.86 -3.86
CA GLY A 104 -22.08 7.72 -3.94
C GLY A 104 -21.45 6.48 -4.54
N ALA A 105 -22.08 5.34 -4.32
CA ALA A 105 -21.59 4.05 -4.83
C ALA A 105 -21.50 4.05 -6.35
N GLY A 106 -20.28 3.77 -6.87
CA GLY A 106 -20.00 3.73 -8.31
C GLY A 106 -19.81 5.10 -8.99
N ILE A 107 -19.98 6.22 -8.27
CA ILE A 107 -19.74 7.58 -8.81
C ILE A 107 -18.31 8.02 -8.49
N GLY A 108 -17.76 7.64 -7.33
CA GLY A 108 -16.41 7.99 -6.89
C GLY A 108 -16.39 8.99 -5.75
N TYR A 109 -15.37 9.83 -5.76
CA TYR A 109 -15.11 10.82 -4.72
C TYR A 109 -15.02 12.22 -5.32
N ASP A 110 -15.21 13.24 -4.49
CA ASP A 110 -14.93 14.62 -4.87
C ASP A 110 -13.45 14.84 -5.14
N THR A 111 -13.09 16.01 -5.63
CA THR A 111 -11.72 16.36 -5.99
C THR A 111 -11.23 17.53 -5.17
N ILE A 112 -9.92 17.51 -4.86
CA ILE A 112 -9.26 18.58 -4.12
C ILE A 112 -8.35 19.34 -5.09
N PRO A 113 -8.57 20.64 -5.36
CA PRO A 113 -7.66 21.41 -6.19
C PRO A 113 -6.34 21.64 -5.48
N ILE A 114 -5.25 21.56 -6.25
CA ILE A 114 -3.89 21.87 -5.79
C ILE A 114 -3.12 22.57 -6.90
N HIS A 115 -2.38 23.62 -6.53
CA HIS A 115 -1.51 24.35 -7.41
C HIS A 115 -0.05 24.08 -7.04
N LEU A 116 0.75 23.56 -7.98
CA LEU A 116 2.15 23.21 -7.77
C LEU A 116 3.05 24.21 -8.48
N THR A 117 3.90 24.90 -7.71
CA THR A 117 4.94 25.82 -8.21
C THR A 117 6.32 25.41 -7.74
N GLY A 118 6.43 24.31 -7.00
CA GLY A 118 7.66 23.79 -6.41
C GLY A 118 7.34 22.64 -5.45
N ASN A 119 8.24 22.40 -4.52
CA ASN A 119 8.06 21.35 -3.52
C ASN A 119 6.85 21.67 -2.62
N THR A 120 5.91 20.75 -2.58
CA THR A 120 4.67 20.88 -1.81
C THR A 120 4.47 19.67 -0.94
N GLU A 121 4.12 19.88 0.32
CA GLU A 121 3.77 18.81 1.26
C GLU A 121 2.29 18.90 1.62
N ARG A 122 1.60 17.76 1.62
CA ARG A 122 0.22 17.64 2.09
C ARG A 122 -0.02 16.28 2.71
N ASN A 123 -0.51 16.28 3.93
CA ASN A 123 -0.89 15.07 4.64
C ASN A 123 -2.39 14.81 4.49
N PHE A 124 -2.78 13.54 4.56
CA PHE A 124 -4.16 13.09 4.49
C PHE A 124 -4.50 12.24 5.72
N GLU A 125 -5.69 12.41 6.26
CA GLU A 125 -6.20 11.55 7.32
C GLU A 125 -7.10 10.46 6.72
N VAL A 126 -6.94 9.22 7.21
CA VAL A 126 -7.86 8.11 6.95
C VAL A 126 -8.54 7.68 8.24
N ILE A 127 -9.73 7.14 8.11
CA ILE A 127 -10.52 6.61 9.21
C ILE A 127 -10.82 5.15 8.88
N PRO A 128 -10.07 4.19 9.46
CA PRO A 128 -10.29 2.76 9.21
C PRO A 128 -11.67 2.32 9.74
N TYR A 129 -12.32 1.43 9.03
CA TYR A 129 -13.65 0.92 9.43
C TYR A 129 -13.59 0.07 10.69
N TYR A 130 -12.51 -0.65 10.88
CA TYR A 130 -12.24 -1.46 12.07
C TYR A 130 -10.86 -1.15 12.60
N LEU A 131 -10.68 -1.39 13.88
CA LEU A 131 -9.41 -1.27 14.59
C LEU A 131 -8.93 -2.66 15.00
N ILE A 132 -7.67 -2.93 14.81
CA ILE A 132 -6.99 -4.07 15.42
C ILE A 132 -6.59 -3.60 16.82
N ASP A 133 -7.43 -3.91 17.80
CA ASP A 133 -7.37 -3.36 19.15
C ASP A 133 -6.22 -3.97 19.96
N SER A 134 -5.99 -5.27 19.78
CA SER A 134 -4.85 -5.95 20.39
C SER A 134 -4.42 -7.15 19.57
N VAL A 135 -3.12 -7.42 19.63
CA VAL A 135 -2.50 -8.64 19.09
C VAL A 135 -1.64 -9.25 20.19
N GLY A 136 -2.01 -10.46 20.60
CA GLY A 136 -1.25 -11.28 21.52
C GLY A 136 -0.65 -12.47 20.79
N PHE A 137 0.50 -12.94 21.26
CA PHE A 137 1.12 -14.17 20.75
C PHE A 137 1.87 -14.87 21.86
N ASP A 138 1.92 -16.20 21.77
CA ASP A 138 2.67 -17.00 22.73
C ASP A 138 4.18 -16.95 22.40
N PRO A 139 5.06 -16.83 23.39
CA PRO A 139 6.49 -16.96 23.18
C PRO A 139 6.83 -18.32 22.57
N LEU A 140 7.85 -18.35 21.73
CA LEU A 140 8.37 -19.59 21.18
C LEU A 140 9.44 -20.21 22.08
N ASP A 141 9.51 -21.53 22.09
CA ASP A 141 10.54 -22.33 22.71
C ASP A 141 11.17 -23.31 21.70
N GLU A 142 12.13 -24.10 22.12
CA GLU A 142 12.88 -25.02 21.24
C GLU A 142 12.00 -26.11 20.58
N GLU A 143 10.85 -26.40 21.16
CA GLU A 143 9.91 -27.40 20.68
C GLU A 143 8.80 -26.81 19.81
N SER A 144 8.65 -25.49 19.78
CA SER A 144 7.57 -24.81 19.08
C SER A 144 7.62 -25.06 17.57
N THR A 145 6.55 -25.55 17.01
CA THR A 145 6.37 -25.78 15.56
C THR A 145 5.43 -24.78 14.94
N GLU A 146 4.70 -24.05 15.75
CA GLU A 146 3.65 -23.10 15.34
C GLU A 146 3.75 -21.82 16.15
N LEU A 147 3.51 -20.68 15.48
CA LEU A 147 3.26 -19.41 16.13
C LEU A 147 1.75 -19.26 16.37
N LYS A 148 1.34 -19.16 17.61
CA LYS A 148 -0.05 -18.93 17.99
C LYS A 148 -0.28 -17.44 18.21
N VAL A 149 -1.20 -16.86 17.44
CA VAL A 149 -1.55 -15.45 17.46
C VAL A 149 -3.02 -15.29 17.79
N THR A 150 -3.33 -14.40 18.74
CA THR A 150 -4.71 -14.01 19.06
C THR A 150 -4.88 -12.52 18.78
N VAL A 151 -5.90 -12.17 18.03
CA VAL A 151 -6.20 -10.81 17.62
C VAL A 151 -7.62 -10.43 18.04
N ARG A 152 -7.77 -9.24 18.60
CA ARG A 152 -9.06 -8.60 18.86
C ARG A 152 -9.27 -7.48 17.86
N ILE A 153 -10.38 -7.55 17.15
CA ILE A 153 -10.81 -6.59 16.14
C ILE A 153 -12.11 -5.99 16.63
N ARG A 154 -12.25 -4.69 16.54
CA ARG A 154 -13.50 -3.98 16.88
C ARG A 154 -13.86 -2.95 15.82
N ARG A 155 -15.15 -2.65 15.71
CA ARG A 155 -15.62 -1.54 14.90
C ARG A 155 -14.98 -0.23 15.41
N ASN A 156 -14.56 0.62 14.49
CA ASN A 156 -14.09 1.95 14.84
C ASN A 156 -15.30 2.83 15.28
N PRO A 157 -15.27 3.44 16.47
CA PRO A 157 -16.38 4.24 16.97
C PRO A 157 -16.44 5.65 16.40
N ASP A 158 -15.62 6.00 15.41
CA ASP A 158 -15.60 7.34 14.82
C ASP A 158 -16.95 7.68 14.17
N GLU A 159 -17.58 8.77 14.61
CA GLU A 159 -18.90 9.20 14.18
C GLU A 159 -18.97 9.64 12.69
N ARG A 160 -17.80 9.90 12.08
CA ARG A 160 -17.69 10.22 10.64
C ARG A 160 -17.91 9.00 9.75
N LEU A 161 -17.85 7.80 10.31
CA LEU A 161 -18.04 6.57 9.56
C LEU A 161 -19.52 6.28 9.31
N PRO A 162 -19.88 5.63 8.19
CA PRO A 162 -21.24 5.20 7.92
C PRO A 162 -21.78 4.28 9.02
N GLU A 163 -23.08 4.34 9.27
CA GLU A 163 -23.75 3.47 10.24
C GLU A 163 -23.57 1.98 9.87
N THR A 164 -23.64 1.66 8.58
CA THR A 164 -23.40 0.30 8.08
C THR A 164 -22.02 0.21 7.46
N LEU A 165 -21.19 -0.69 7.98
CA LEU A 165 -19.85 -1.00 7.48
C LEU A 165 -19.79 -2.38 6.83
N PRO A 166 -18.87 -2.60 5.87
CA PRO A 166 -18.58 -3.94 5.34
C PRO A 166 -18.15 -4.89 6.46
N MET A 167 -18.67 -6.12 6.46
CA MET A 167 -18.29 -7.12 7.47
C MET A 167 -16.83 -7.55 7.33
N VAL A 168 -16.22 -7.93 8.44
CA VAL A 168 -14.97 -8.68 8.45
C VAL A 168 -15.25 -10.09 7.95
N THR A 169 -14.56 -10.52 6.89
CA THR A 169 -14.77 -11.83 6.26
C THR A 169 -13.61 -12.78 6.47
N ARG A 170 -12.42 -12.25 6.75
CA ARG A 170 -11.24 -13.09 7.00
C ARG A 170 -10.18 -12.34 7.76
N VAL A 171 -9.43 -13.06 8.56
CA VAL A 171 -8.21 -12.58 9.22
C VAL A 171 -7.05 -13.42 8.76
N PHE A 172 -5.93 -12.78 8.48
CA PHE A 172 -4.66 -13.43 8.14
C PHE A 172 -3.60 -13.10 9.18
N THR A 173 -2.69 -14.01 9.38
CA THR A 173 -1.38 -13.73 9.99
C THR A 173 -0.32 -14.00 8.94
N TYR A 174 0.35 -12.96 8.50
CA TYR A 174 1.49 -13.04 7.59
C TYR A 174 2.77 -13.13 8.41
N VAL A 175 3.67 -14.05 8.07
CA VAL A 175 4.95 -14.22 8.76
C VAL A 175 6.08 -14.15 7.74
N GLY A 176 7.15 -13.43 8.09
CA GLY A 176 8.30 -13.20 7.23
C GLY A 176 9.60 -13.04 8.01
N ILE A 177 10.71 -13.05 7.27
CA ILE A 177 12.07 -12.93 7.83
C ILE A 177 12.58 -11.50 7.86
N ASN A 178 11.89 -10.57 7.27
CA ASN A 178 12.25 -9.15 7.22
C ASN A 178 11.09 -8.28 7.70
N GLN A 179 11.33 -6.99 7.88
CA GLN A 179 10.35 -6.04 8.38
C GLN A 179 9.23 -5.71 7.38
N HIS A 180 9.39 -6.04 6.10
CA HIS A 180 8.39 -5.79 5.06
C HIS A 180 7.46 -7.00 4.91
N VAL A 181 6.70 -7.30 5.96
CA VAL A 181 5.75 -8.41 5.97
C VAL A 181 4.38 -7.91 5.51
N ASN A 182 3.94 -8.40 4.35
CA ASN A 182 2.65 -8.08 3.75
C ASN A 182 2.14 -9.26 2.90
N SER A 183 1.03 -9.09 2.21
CA SER A 183 0.42 -10.15 1.41
C SER A 183 1.31 -10.70 0.29
N ALA A 184 2.23 -9.88 -0.24
CA ALA A 184 3.13 -10.23 -1.34
C ALA A 184 4.48 -10.80 -0.86
N THR A 185 4.95 -10.41 0.33
CA THR A 185 6.28 -10.75 0.84
C THR A 185 6.27 -11.80 1.94
N THR A 186 5.07 -12.24 2.36
CA THR A 186 4.93 -13.28 3.38
C THR A 186 5.56 -14.60 2.93
N LEU A 187 6.34 -15.23 3.79
CA LEU A 187 6.90 -16.55 3.55
C LEU A 187 5.91 -17.66 3.90
N THR A 188 5.18 -17.50 5.01
CA THR A 188 4.07 -18.37 5.39
C THR A 188 2.93 -17.54 5.97
N LYS A 189 1.72 -18.09 5.93
CA LYS A 189 0.54 -17.43 6.47
C LYS A 189 -0.45 -18.43 7.02
N ALA A 190 -1.19 -18.01 8.03
CA ALA A 190 -2.46 -18.62 8.41
C ALA A 190 -3.61 -17.70 8.02
N SER A 191 -4.78 -18.25 7.84
CA SER A 191 -5.99 -17.46 7.65
C SER A 191 -7.20 -18.13 8.30
N ARG A 192 -8.11 -17.32 8.81
CA ARG A 192 -9.37 -17.77 9.38
C ARG A 192 -10.54 -17.01 8.76
N PRO A 193 -11.42 -17.66 8.02
CA PRO A 193 -12.66 -17.06 7.53
C PRO A 193 -13.64 -16.87 8.70
N LEU A 194 -14.41 -15.80 8.65
CA LEU A 194 -15.44 -15.46 9.63
C LEU A 194 -16.47 -14.52 9.01
N LYS A 195 -17.47 -14.13 9.81
CA LYS A 195 -18.40 -13.02 9.49
C LYS A 195 -18.64 -12.26 10.78
N ALA A 196 -18.12 -11.04 10.85
CA ALA A 196 -18.31 -10.18 12.02
C ALA A 196 -18.52 -8.72 11.58
N SER A 197 -19.46 -8.05 12.24
CA SER A 197 -19.81 -6.65 12.01
C SER A 197 -19.41 -5.73 13.17
N ASP A 198 -19.06 -6.29 14.31
CA ASP A 198 -18.72 -5.55 15.50
C ASP A 198 -17.35 -5.99 16.06
N GLU A 199 -17.36 -6.53 17.27
CA GLU A 199 -16.17 -7.03 17.93
C GLU A 199 -16.00 -8.53 17.71
N VAL A 200 -14.78 -8.95 17.44
CA VAL A 200 -14.42 -10.36 17.32
C VAL A 200 -13.01 -10.62 17.82
N THR A 201 -12.84 -11.73 18.53
CA THR A 201 -11.53 -12.26 18.90
C THR A 201 -11.25 -13.53 18.10
N VAL A 202 -10.10 -13.55 17.42
CA VAL A 202 -9.69 -14.65 16.53
C VAL A 202 -8.33 -15.17 16.98
N SER A 203 -8.23 -16.50 17.15
CA SER A 203 -6.95 -17.18 17.38
C SER A 203 -6.58 -17.99 16.15
N MET A 204 -5.31 -17.91 15.76
CA MET A 204 -4.74 -18.60 14.60
C MET A 204 -3.43 -19.26 14.99
N ARG A 205 -3.06 -20.33 14.28
CA ARG A 205 -1.77 -20.99 14.39
C ARG A 205 -1.09 -20.94 13.03
N VAL A 206 0.12 -20.45 13.00
CA VAL A 206 0.95 -20.36 11.79
C VAL A 206 2.01 -21.42 11.86
N ASP A 207 2.01 -22.34 10.92
CA ASP A 207 3.04 -23.37 10.79
C ASP A 207 4.39 -22.72 10.46
N LEU A 208 5.39 -23.00 11.29
CA LEU A 208 6.76 -22.50 11.17
C LEU A 208 7.71 -23.52 10.51
N SER A 209 7.22 -24.68 10.05
CA SER A 209 8.06 -25.73 9.46
C SER A 209 8.92 -25.23 8.31
N LYS A 210 8.40 -24.33 7.47
CA LYS A 210 9.15 -23.68 6.39
C LYS A 210 10.34 -22.88 6.84
N TYR A 211 10.35 -22.39 8.07
CA TYR A 211 11.47 -21.68 8.67
C TYR A 211 12.46 -22.66 9.30
N ARG A 212 11.97 -23.78 9.80
CA ARG A 212 12.78 -24.85 10.35
C ARG A 212 13.59 -25.57 9.28
N ASP A 213 13.13 -25.61 8.03
CA ASP A 213 13.85 -26.15 6.86
C ASP A 213 14.97 -25.21 6.40
N ALA A 214 15.66 -24.77 7.33
CA ALA A 214 17.06 -24.47 7.52
C ALA A 214 17.84 -23.60 6.53
N THR A 215 17.45 -23.46 5.26
CA THR A 215 18.30 -22.70 4.32
C THR A 215 18.29 -21.21 4.65
N TYR A 216 17.18 -20.70 5.14
CA TYR A 216 17.04 -19.28 5.52
C TYR A 216 17.71 -18.97 6.87
N TYR A 217 17.59 -19.84 7.86
CA TYR A 217 18.16 -19.61 9.20
C TYR A 217 19.65 -19.90 9.27
N VAL A 218 20.06 -21.02 8.71
CA VAL A 218 21.49 -21.42 8.68
C VAL A 218 22.34 -20.37 7.96
N ASN A 219 21.83 -19.80 6.88
CA ASN A 219 22.55 -18.78 6.12
C ASN A 219 22.52 -17.38 6.76
N ASN A 220 21.61 -17.10 7.68
CA ASN A 220 21.44 -15.76 8.25
C ASN A 220 21.65 -15.68 9.75
N TYR A 221 21.86 -16.79 10.44
CA TYR A 221 22.06 -16.87 11.90
C TYR A 221 21.02 -16.10 12.70
N ARG A 222 19.73 -16.16 12.28
CA ARG A 222 18.65 -15.41 12.90
C ARG A 222 17.75 -16.34 13.69
N ASP A 223 17.46 -15.95 14.92
CA ASP A 223 16.54 -16.61 15.83
C ASP A 223 15.22 -15.87 16.00
N TYR A 224 14.89 -14.97 15.07
CA TYR A 224 13.68 -14.17 15.13
C TYR A 224 12.95 -14.09 13.78
N LEU A 225 11.65 -13.84 13.89
CA LEU A 225 10.73 -13.62 12.78
C LEU A 225 9.97 -12.30 12.98
N TYR A 226 9.38 -11.86 11.90
CA TYR A 226 8.38 -10.81 11.96
C TYR A 226 7.02 -11.35 11.55
N PHE A 227 5.96 -10.82 12.16
CA PHE A 227 4.61 -11.10 11.69
C PHE A 227 3.73 -9.85 11.75
N ARG A 228 2.65 -9.91 11.00
CA ARG A 228 1.62 -8.89 10.92
C ARG A 228 0.26 -9.54 10.73
N VAL A 229 -0.76 -8.97 11.35
CA VAL A 229 -2.15 -9.36 11.14
C VAL A 229 -2.75 -8.50 10.04
N ALA A 230 -3.53 -9.13 9.16
CA ALA A 230 -4.29 -8.46 8.12
C ALA A 230 -5.77 -8.85 8.21
N VAL A 231 -6.65 -7.86 8.08
CA VAL A 231 -8.10 -8.04 8.14
C VAL A 231 -8.69 -7.73 6.78
N GLU A 232 -9.40 -8.71 6.22
CA GLU A 232 -10.14 -8.61 4.96
C GLU A 232 -11.60 -8.30 5.25
N LEU A 233 -12.13 -7.31 4.54
CA LEU A 233 -13.54 -6.97 4.58
C LEU A 233 -14.26 -7.56 3.38
N ASP A 234 -15.60 -7.53 3.41
CA ASP A 234 -16.44 -8.09 2.35
C ASP A 234 -16.08 -7.50 0.98
N ALA A 235 -15.67 -8.39 0.07
CA ALA A 235 -15.23 -8.04 -1.28
C ALA A 235 -16.32 -7.40 -2.16
N THR A 236 -17.59 -7.49 -1.75
CA THR A 236 -18.68 -6.76 -2.40
C THR A 236 -18.54 -5.25 -2.20
N TYR A 237 -17.92 -4.84 -1.10
CA TYR A 237 -17.78 -3.44 -0.69
C TYR A 237 -16.35 -2.93 -0.72
N VAL A 238 -15.36 -3.80 -0.56
CA VAL A 238 -13.94 -3.40 -0.51
C VAL A 238 -13.16 -4.10 -1.61
N ALA A 239 -12.35 -3.37 -2.34
CA ALA A 239 -11.55 -3.92 -3.41
C ALA A 239 -10.55 -4.98 -2.88
N SER A 240 -10.43 -6.08 -3.60
CA SER A 240 -9.49 -7.16 -3.26
C SER A 240 -8.05 -6.62 -3.17
N GLY A 241 -7.31 -7.10 -2.17
CA GLY A 241 -5.92 -6.70 -1.93
C GLY A 241 -5.76 -5.42 -1.10
N TYR A 242 -6.87 -4.87 -0.57
CA TYR A 242 -6.83 -3.82 0.43
C TYR A 242 -7.24 -4.38 1.79
N TYR A 243 -6.29 -4.42 2.70
CA TYR A 243 -6.47 -4.98 4.05
C TYR A 243 -6.24 -3.90 5.10
N LEU A 244 -6.89 -4.06 6.27
CA LEU A 244 -6.46 -3.38 7.47
C LEU A 244 -5.27 -4.16 8.03
N LEU A 245 -4.19 -3.47 8.34
CA LEU A 245 -2.98 -4.09 8.86
C LEU A 245 -2.73 -3.67 10.30
N SER A 246 -2.20 -4.61 11.09
CA SER A 246 -1.64 -4.32 12.40
C SER A 246 -0.26 -3.66 12.29
N ASP A 247 0.26 -3.21 13.42
CA ASP A 247 1.68 -2.97 13.58
C ASP A 247 2.48 -4.23 13.26
N LEU A 248 3.79 -4.05 13.05
CA LEU A 248 4.73 -5.14 12.87
C LEU A 248 5.18 -5.67 14.22
N TYR A 249 5.10 -6.98 14.39
CA TYR A 249 5.55 -7.66 15.59
C TYR A 249 6.80 -8.48 15.30
N ARG A 250 7.72 -8.52 16.25
CA ARG A 250 8.88 -9.38 16.23
C ARG A 250 8.69 -10.53 17.24
N VAL A 251 9.02 -11.73 16.82
CA VAL A 251 9.03 -12.95 17.65
C VAL A 251 10.45 -13.45 17.71
N ASP A 252 11.00 -13.52 18.91
CA ASP A 252 12.33 -14.03 19.18
C ASP A 252 12.29 -15.53 19.54
N ASN A 253 13.47 -16.14 19.66
CA ASN A 253 13.67 -17.55 20.02
C ASN A 253 12.96 -18.53 19.05
N VAL A 254 12.98 -18.20 17.77
CA VAL A 254 12.42 -19.10 16.75
C VAL A 254 13.32 -20.32 16.64
N PRO A 255 12.82 -21.52 16.96
CA PRO A 255 13.64 -22.71 16.94
C PRO A 255 14.01 -23.09 15.51
N TYR A 256 15.28 -23.38 15.27
CA TYR A 256 15.72 -23.92 13.99
C TYR A 256 16.27 -25.32 14.17
N VAL A 257 16.07 -26.15 13.17
CA VAL A 257 16.60 -27.50 13.18
C VAL A 257 18.06 -27.46 12.76
N THR A 258 18.96 -27.74 13.67
CA THR A 258 20.33 -28.12 13.32
C THR A 258 20.26 -29.44 12.58
N LYS A 259 20.69 -29.48 11.32
CA LYS A 259 20.89 -30.72 10.60
C LYS A 259 22.09 -31.48 11.15
#